data_c08b75da77c843bc80ca4a27991eb197
#
_entry.id   c08b75da77c843bc80ca4a27991eb197
#
_cell.length_a   1.000
_cell.length_b   1.000
_cell.length_c   1.000
_cell.angle_alpha   90.00
_cell.angle_beta   90.00
_cell.angle_gamma   90.00
#
_symmetry.space_group_name_H-M   'P 1'
#
loop_
_entity.id
_entity.type
_entity.pdbx_description
1 polymer ?
#
loop_
_entity_poly.entity_id
_entity_poly.type
_entity_poly.pdbx_seq_one_letter_code
_entity_poly.pdbx_strand_id
1 'polypeptide(L)'
;VPKPHPSSRRKPEESKKAEDIFVEKVLELTKWSKANSQTLVLLGIVAVVVIAGGFYYFNYRSTVTEQAVAQLEQVQAAIGAGEREAAQAQLYQYLDRFDGTVYALEARLVLGQILLEDGDSEGAIEVLAPAVREMDDQPIGIQAGFLMAAAYEVAGRAEEAERMFLRIADTSELNFQVQEALSGAARLRTAGGNFAGAAELYSDVLESMEATDPN
;
A
#
# COMPACT_ATOMS: atom_id res chain seq x y z
N VAL A 1 40.66 -62.68 28.17
CA VAL A 1 40.33 -62.90 26.75
C VAL A 1 39.29 -61.85 26.36
N PRO A 2 39.58 -60.85 25.54
CA PRO A 2 38.59 -59.90 25.07
C PRO A 2 37.88 -60.47 23.83
N LYS A 3 36.53 -60.37 23.82
CA LYS A 3 35.68 -60.76 22.69
C LYS A 3 35.75 -59.70 21.58
N PRO A 4 35.84 -60.10 20.30
CA PRO A 4 35.83 -59.17 19.19
C PRO A 4 34.41 -58.65 18.91
N HIS A 5 34.27 -57.33 18.73
CA HIS A 5 33.04 -56.68 18.27
C HIS A 5 32.80 -57.00 16.78
N PRO A 6 31.56 -57.30 16.36
CA PRO A 6 31.26 -57.49 14.94
C PRO A 6 31.24 -56.18 14.21
N SER A 7 32.19 -56.04 13.26
CA SER A 7 32.17 -54.94 12.29
C SER A 7 30.96 -55.07 11.35
N SER A 8 30.04 -54.13 11.39
CA SER A 8 28.91 -54.07 10.44
C SER A 8 29.47 -53.68 9.05
N ARG A 9 29.78 -54.70 8.23
CA ARG A 9 29.93 -54.53 6.80
C ARG A 9 28.63 -54.15 6.17
N ARG A 10 28.43 -52.85 5.87
CA ARG A 10 27.34 -52.39 4.99
C ARG A 10 27.52 -53.11 3.65
N LYS A 11 26.43 -53.74 3.19
CA LYS A 11 26.35 -54.57 2.01
C LYS A 11 26.70 -53.77 0.77
N PRO A 12 27.68 -54.19 -0.09
CA PRO A 12 28.05 -53.48 -1.33
C PRO A 12 26.95 -53.50 -2.42
N GLU A 13 25.89 -54.29 -2.26
CA GLU A 13 24.80 -54.43 -3.25
C GLU A 13 23.83 -53.27 -3.27
N GLU A 14 23.58 -52.61 -2.14
CA GLU A 14 22.64 -51.46 -2.10
C GLU A 14 23.23 -50.20 -2.73
N SER A 15 24.54 -49.96 -2.62
CA SER A 15 25.19 -48.85 -3.27
C SER A 15 25.25 -49.01 -4.79
N LYS A 16 25.49 -50.22 -5.29
CA LYS A 16 25.48 -50.50 -6.73
C LYS A 16 24.09 -50.33 -7.34
N LYS A 17 23.02 -50.77 -6.67
CA LYS A 17 21.62 -50.56 -7.11
C LYS A 17 21.26 -49.08 -7.16
N ALA A 18 21.72 -48.25 -6.20
CA ALA A 18 21.46 -46.81 -6.20
C ALA A 18 22.23 -46.09 -7.34
N GLU A 19 23.48 -46.50 -7.60
CA GLU A 19 24.28 -46.00 -8.74
C GLU A 19 23.66 -46.40 -10.10
N ASP A 20 23.23 -47.65 -10.26
CA ASP A 20 22.60 -48.13 -11.50
C ASP A 20 21.26 -47.35 -11.77
N ILE A 21 20.42 -47.14 -10.76
CA ILE A 21 19.19 -46.35 -10.88
C ILE A 21 19.48 -44.89 -11.22
N PHE A 22 20.55 -44.31 -10.65
CA PHE A 22 20.95 -42.94 -10.95
C PHE A 22 21.42 -42.80 -12.40
N VAL A 23 22.28 -43.73 -12.84
CA VAL A 23 22.80 -43.77 -14.24
C VAL A 23 21.65 -43.98 -15.23
N GLU A 24 20.68 -44.87 -14.95
CA GLU A 24 19.54 -45.12 -15.79
C GLU A 24 18.66 -43.85 -15.92
N LYS A 25 18.38 -43.16 -14.82
CA LYS A 25 17.63 -41.87 -14.85
C LYS A 25 18.36 -40.78 -15.58
N VAL A 26 19.67 -40.66 -15.42
CA VAL A 26 20.49 -39.68 -16.17
C VAL A 26 20.49 -39.96 -17.66
N LEU A 27 20.56 -41.24 -18.05
CA LEU A 27 20.47 -41.64 -19.47
C LEU A 27 19.12 -41.41 -20.06
N GLU A 28 18.03 -41.59 -19.30
CA GLU A 28 16.66 -41.33 -19.70
C GLU A 28 16.42 -39.82 -19.87
N LEU A 29 16.92 -39.00 -18.91
CA LEU A 29 16.89 -37.53 -19.03
C LEU A 29 17.65 -37.01 -20.23
N THR A 30 18.82 -37.60 -20.54
CA THR A 30 19.62 -37.20 -21.70
C THR A 30 18.99 -37.60 -23.03
N LYS A 31 18.32 -38.74 -23.11
CA LYS A 31 17.52 -39.15 -24.30
C LYS A 31 16.32 -38.21 -24.49
N TRP A 32 15.59 -37.91 -23.41
CA TRP A 32 14.43 -37.00 -23.43
C TRP A 32 14.84 -35.58 -23.83
N SER A 33 15.95 -35.07 -23.26
CA SER A 33 16.45 -33.72 -23.57
C SER A 33 16.89 -33.59 -25.04
N LYS A 34 17.50 -34.63 -25.62
CA LYS A 34 17.88 -34.66 -27.05
C LYS A 34 16.63 -34.72 -27.95
N ALA A 35 15.61 -35.48 -27.56
CA ALA A 35 14.36 -35.56 -28.30
C ALA A 35 13.53 -34.27 -28.27
N ASN A 36 13.64 -33.51 -27.19
CA ASN A 36 12.91 -32.25 -26.96
C ASN A 36 13.81 -31.00 -26.96
N SER A 37 14.98 -31.07 -27.64
CA SER A 37 15.98 -30.01 -27.62
C SER A 37 15.43 -28.64 -28.08
N GLN A 38 14.58 -28.61 -29.10
CA GLN A 38 13.96 -27.38 -29.59
C GLN A 38 13.03 -26.75 -28.53
N THR A 39 12.23 -27.57 -27.86
CA THR A 39 11.34 -27.11 -26.77
C THR A 39 12.13 -26.61 -25.57
N LEU A 40 13.23 -27.28 -25.21
CA LEU A 40 14.12 -26.87 -24.13
C LEU A 40 14.84 -25.56 -24.44
N VAL A 41 15.30 -25.37 -25.68
CA VAL A 41 15.91 -24.11 -26.13
C VAL A 41 14.88 -22.99 -26.08
N LEU A 42 13.65 -23.22 -26.54
CA LEU A 42 12.57 -22.23 -26.48
C LEU A 42 12.24 -21.86 -25.03
N LEU A 43 12.09 -22.84 -24.13
CA LEU A 43 11.87 -22.61 -22.71
C LEU A 43 13.03 -21.85 -22.06
N GLY A 44 14.27 -22.16 -22.44
CA GLY A 44 15.47 -21.45 -22.02
C GLY A 44 15.44 -19.98 -22.42
N ILE A 45 15.08 -19.69 -23.67
CA ILE A 45 14.95 -18.31 -24.17
C ILE A 45 13.84 -17.57 -23.40
N VAL A 46 12.67 -18.19 -23.21
CA VAL A 46 11.59 -17.59 -22.45
C VAL A 46 12.01 -17.31 -21.01
N ALA A 47 12.68 -18.25 -20.36
CA ALA A 47 13.21 -18.07 -19.00
C ALA A 47 14.19 -16.88 -18.91
N VAL A 48 15.12 -16.77 -19.87
CA VAL A 48 16.06 -15.64 -19.93
C VAL A 48 15.33 -14.31 -20.11
N VAL A 49 14.33 -14.25 -21.00
CA VAL A 49 13.52 -13.03 -21.21
C VAL A 49 12.75 -12.64 -19.95
N VAL A 50 12.15 -13.61 -19.25
CA VAL A 50 11.40 -13.37 -18.00
C VAL A 50 12.35 -12.90 -16.89
N ILE A 51 13.54 -13.52 -16.74
CA ILE A 51 14.53 -13.13 -15.73
C ILE A 51 15.08 -11.74 -16.05
N ALA A 52 15.47 -11.48 -17.30
CA ALA A 52 16.00 -10.18 -17.71
C ALA A 52 14.95 -9.08 -17.58
N GLY A 53 13.70 -9.35 -17.98
CA GLY A 53 12.57 -8.44 -17.83
C GLY A 53 12.24 -8.16 -16.35
N GLY A 54 12.25 -9.21 -15.52
CA GLY A 54 12.08 -9.08 -14.07
C GLY A 54 13.18 -8.24 -13.42
N PHE A 55 14.44 -8.54 -13.74
CA PHE A 55 15.59 -7.77 -13.24
C PHE A 55 15.53 -6.30 -13.67
N TYR A 56 15.22 -6.04 -14.95
CA TYR A 56 15.04 -4.68 -15.46
C TYR A 56 13.90 -3.95 -14.74
N TYR A 57 12.76 -4.62 -14.53
CA TYR A 57 11.61 -4.06 -13.84
C TYR A 57 11.91 -3.71 -12.37
N PHE A 58 12.58 -4.61 -11.64
CA PHE A 58 12.97 -4.36 -10.24
C PHE A 58 13.99 -3.23 -10.13
N ASN A 59 15.00 -3.21 -11.00
CA ASN A 59 16.00 -2.14 -11.01
C ASN A 59 15.40 -0.78 -11.39
N TYR A 60 14.50 -0.76 -12.37
CA TYR A 60 13.78 0.45 -12.76
C TYR A 60 12.91 0.98 -11.61
N ARG A 61 12.15 0.11 -10.94
CA ARG A 61 11.34 0.49 -9.78
C ARG A 61 12.18 1.05 -8.63
N SER A 62 13.34 0.45 -8.33
CA SER A 62 14.26 0.94 -7.29
C SER A 62 14.71 2.37 -7.61
N THR A 63 15.16 2.61 -8.85
CA THR A 63 15.63 3.94 -9.29
C THR A 63 14.51 4.98 -9.23
N VAL A 64 13.29 4.62 -9.66
CA VAL A 64 12.12 5.52 -9.58
C VAL A 64 11.80 5.86 -8.12
N THR A 65 11.84 4.86 -7.24
CA THR A 65 11.58 5.05 -5.80
C THR A 65 12.62 5.98 -5.15
N GLU A 66 13.91 5.78 -5.43
CA GLU A 66 14.98 6.65 -4.91
C GLU A 66 14.82 8.10 -5.37
N GLN A 67 14.49 8.30 -6.65
CA GLN A 67 14.21 9.63 -7.19
C GLN A 67 12.97 10.27 -6.57
N ALA A 68 11.91 9.46 -6.33
CA ALA A 68 10.69 9.92 -5.69
C ALA A 68 10.97 10.43 -4.26
N VAL A 69 11.72 9.67 -3.46
CA VAL A 69 12.10 10.09 -2.09
C VAL A 69 12.91 11.38 -2.11
N ALA A 70 13.96 11.45 -2.94
CA ALA A 70 14.82 12.63 -3.02
C ALA A 70 14.07 13.90 -3.46
N GLN A 71 13.09 13.76 -4.37
CA GLN A 71 12.30 14.90 -4.82
C GLN A 71 11.26 15.32 -3.77
N LEU A 72 10.70 14.38 -3.01
CA LEU A 72 9.78 14.69 -1.90
C LEU A 72 10.50 15.44 -0.77
N GLU A 73 11.75 15.07 -0.46
CA GLU A 73 12.59 15.81 0.50
C GLU A 73 12.80 17.27 0.06
N GLN A 74 12.98 17.53 -1.25
CA GLN A 74 13.09 18.91 -1.77
C GLN A 74 11.79 19.68 -1.57
N VAL A 75 10.64 19.06 -1.82
CA VAL A 75 9.33 19.66 -1.53
C VAL A 75 9.18 20.01 -0.07
N GLN A 76 9.54 19.09 0.83
CA GLN A 76 9.48 19.34 2.28
C GLN A 76 10.41 20.50 2.69
N ALA A 77 11.59 20.62 2.08
CA ALA A 77 12.50 21.73 2.33
C ALA A 77 11.90 23.07 1.85
N ALA A 78 11.22 23.11 0.69
CA ALA A 78 10.53 24.30 0.20
C ALA A 78 9.37 24.72 1.13
N ILE A 79 8.60 23.75 1.64
CA ILE A 79 7.55 24.01 2.63
C ILE A 79 8.15 24.57 3.92
N GLY A 80 9.25 23.98 4.42
CA GLY A 80 9.95 24.45 5.61
C GLY A 80 10.55 25.85 5.46
N ALA A 81 10.91 26.24 4.24
CA ALA A 81 11.35 27.59 3.90
C ALA A 81 10.21 28.61 3.73
N GLY A 82 8.95 28.16 3.77
CA GLY A 82 7.78 28.99 3.52
C GLY A 82 7.51 29.28 2.05
N GLU A 83 8.18 28.58 1.11
CA GLU A 83 8.05 28.73 -0.34
C GLU A 83 6.84 27.93 -0.85
N ARG A 84 5.65 28.26 -0.37
CA ARG A 84 4.40 27.51 -0.60
C ARG A 84 4.06 27.32 -2.08
N GLU A 85 4.10 28.38 -2.86
CA GLU A 85 3.80 28.34 -4.30
C GLU A 85 4.80 27.43 -5.06
N ALA A 86 6.08 27.51 -4.68
CA ALA A 86 7.10 26.65 -5.26
C ALA A 86 6.87 25.17 -4.88
N ALA A 87 6.53 24.90 -3.62
CA ALA A 87 6.20 23.55 -3.14
C ALA A 87 4.98 22.96 -3.86
N GLN A 88 3.92 23.76 -4.04
CA GLN A 88 2.73 23.38 -4.80
C GLN A 88 3.07 23.00 -6.24
N ALA A 89 3.82 23.84 -6.94
CA ALA A 89 4.25 23.57 -8.32
C ALA A 89 5.12 22.30 -8.42
N GLN A 90 6.03 22.09 -7.46
CA GLN A 90 6.86 20.88 -7.37
C GLN A 90 6.03 19.63 -7.10
N LEU A 91 4.99 19.71 -6.25
CA LEU A 91 4.09 18.60 -5.97
C LEU A 91 3.28 18.17 -7.19
N TYR A 92 2.78 19.11 -7.99
CA TYR A 92 2.13 18.75 -9.25
C TYR A 92 3.08 18.03 -10.21
N GLN A 93 4.31 18.52 -10.38
CA GLN A 93 5.33 17.85 -11.20
C GLN A 93 5.70 16.46 -10.63
N TYR A 94 5.74 16.36 -9.31
CA TYR A 94 5.99 15.11 -8.61
C TYR A 94 4.91 14.07 -8.93
N LEU A 95 3.64 14.45 -8.81
CA LEU A 95 2.51 13.57 -9.09
C LEU A 95 2.46 13.14 -10.57
N ASP A 96 2.75 14.04 -11.50
CA ASP A 96 2.85 13.71 -12.93
C ASP A 96 3.91 12.62 -13.21
N ARG A 97 5.02 12.64 -12.47
CA ARG A 97 6.14 11.73 -12.69
C ARG A 97 6.07 10.44 -11.88
N PHE A 98 5.55 10.48 -10.65
CA PHE A 98 5.65 9.41 -9.65
C PHE A 98 4.30 8.88 -9.16
N ASP A 99 3.20 9.13 -9.87
CA ASP A 99 1.84 8.76 -9.47
C ASP A 99 1.68 7.27 -9.12
N GLY A 100 2.44 6.38 -9.77
CA GLY A 100 2.42 4.94 -9.49
C GLY A 100 3.24 4.48 -8.26
N THR A 101 3.78 5.41 -7.45
CA THR A 101 4.55 5.08 -6.25
C THR A 101 3.72 5.23 -4.97
N VAL A 102 4.10 4.52 -3.90
CA VAL A 102 3.45 4.70 -2.58
C VAL A 102 3.62 6.11 -2.03
N TYR A 103 4.70 6.81 -2.41
CA TYR A 103 4.97 8.19 -2.01
C TYR A 103 4.07 9.21 -2.70
N ALA A 104 3.41 8.84 -3.81
CA ALA A 104 2.43 9.70 -4.45
C ALA A 104 1.22 9.98 -3.54
N LEU A 105 0.85 9.03 -2.67
CA LEU A 105 -0.23 9.22 -1.71
C LEU A 105 0.13 10.29 -0.68
N GLU A 106 1.37 10.27 -0.17
CA GLU A 106 1.88 11.31 0.74
C GLU A 106 1.93 12.69 0.05
N ALA A 107 2.44 12.73 -1.19
CA ALA A 107 2.46 13.97 -1.98
C ALA A 107 1.05 14.54 -2.20
N ARG A 108 0.05 13.67 -2.42
CA ARG A 108 -1.36 14.08 -2.55
C ARG A 108 -1.93 14.65 -1.25
N LEU A 109 -1.58 14.06 -0.10
CA LEU A 109 -1.97 14.61 1.21
C LEU A 109 -1.43 16.01 1.41
N VAL A 110 -0.12 16.19 1.19
CA VAL A 110 0.56 17.47 1.36
C VAL A 110 -0.01 18.52 0.39
N LEU A 111 -0.21 18.16 -0.88
CA LEU A 111 -0.80 19.07 -1.87
C LEU A 111 -2.25 19.41 -1.53
N GLY A 112 -3.05 18.42 -1.13
CA GLY A 112 -4.43 18.63 -0.70
C GLY A 112 -4.54 19.58 0.49
N GLN A 113 -3.63 19.47 1.46
CA GLN A 113 -3.56 20.39 2.58
C GLN A 113 -3.20 21.82 2.13
N ILE A 114 -2.20 21.97 1.27
CA ILE A 114 -1.80 23.30 0.72
C ILE A 114 -2.98 23.95 0.00
N LEU A 115 -3.67 23.19 -0.86
CA LEU A 115 -4.83 23.69 -1.61
C LEU A 115 -5.97 24.13 -0.71
N LEU A 116 -6.24 23.35 0.36
CA LEU A 116 -7.23 23.73 1.38
C LEU A 116 -6.88 25.03 2.10
N GLU A 117 -5.63 25.18 2.50
CA GLU A 117 -5.14 26.38 3.16
C GLU A 117 -5.19 27.62 2.26
N ASP A 118 -5.04 27.41 0.95
CA ASP A 118 -5.15 28.47 -0.08
C ASP A 118 -6.62 28.73 -0.51
N GLY A 119 -7.57 27.95 0.04
CA GLY A 119 -9.01 28.07 -0.25
C GLY A 119 -9.47 27.37 -1.53
N ASP A 120 -8.59 26.62 -2.20
CA ASP A 120 -8.93 25.81 -3.38
C ASP A 120 -9.46 24.43 -2.94
N SER A 121 -10.70 24.42 -2.44
CA SER A 121 -11.35 23.20 -1.95
C SER A 121 -11.64 22.19 -3.07
N GLU A 122 -12.00 22.64 -4.26
CA GLU A 122 -12.26 21.71 -5.38
C GLU A 122 -10.95 21.08 -5.89
N GLY A 123 -9.87 21.83 -6.00
CA GLY A 123 -8.53 21.29 -6.29
C GLY A 123 -8.08 20.27 -5.24
N ALA A 124 -8.34 20.54 -3.96
CA ALA A 124 -8.03 19.60 -2.89
C ALA A 124 -8.82 18.29 -3.02
N ILE A 125 -10.13 18.35 -3.31
CA ILE A 125 -10.98 17.17 -3.55
C ILE A 125 -10.43 16.33 -4.71
N GLU A 126 -10.07 16.95 -5.82
CA GLU A 126 -9.53 16.25 -6.98
C GLU A 126 -8.21 15.53 -6.66
N VAL A 127 -7.29 16.23 -6.02
CA VAL A 127 -5.96 15.69 -5.69
C VAL A 127 -6.03 14.57 -4.66
N LEU A 128 -6.92 14.65 -3.67
CA LEU A 128 -7.08 13.68 -2.61
C LEU A 128 -7.83 12.41 -3.06
N ALA A 129 -8.64 12.48 -4.11
CA ALA A 129 -9.52 11.38 -4.53
C ALA A 129 -8.78 10.04 -4.76
N PRO A 130 -7.57 9.99 -5.37
CA PRO A 130 -6.84 8.72 -5.49
C PRO A 130 -6.41 8.15 -4.13
N ALA A 131 -5.97 8.97 -3.17
CA ALA A 131 -5.56 8.52 -1.85
C ALA A 131 -6.75 8.00 -1.03
N VAL A 132 -7.93 8.63 -1.15
CA VAL A 132 -9.17 8.17 -0.51
C VAL A 132 -9.64 6.81 -1.03
N ARG A 133 -9.30 6.43 -2.28
CA ARG A 133 -9.60 5.08 -2.79
C ARG A 133 -8.83 3.97 -2.08
N GLU A 134 -7.64 4.28 -1.56
CA GLU A 134 -6.80 3.36 -0.79
C GLU A 134 -7.18 3.28 0.70
N MET A 135 -8.32 3.87 1.11
CA MET A 135 -8.74 3.96 2.52
C MET A 135 -8.86 2.59 3.20
N ASP A 136 -9.36 1.60 2.47
CA ASP A 136 -9.58 0.24 2.98
C ASP A 136 -8.28 -0.55 3.15
N ASP A 137 -7.22 -0.19 2.41
CA ASP A 137 -5.96 -0.94 2.35
C ASP A 137 -4.81 -0.23 3.07
N GLN A 138 -4.89 1.10 3.25
CA GLN A 138 -3.76 1.90 3.77
C GLN A 138 -4.20 3.00 4.74
N PRO A 139 -3.51 3.15 5.90
CA PRO A 139 -3.83 4.19 6.89
C PRO A 139 -3.78 5.63 6.32
N ILE A 140 -2.97 5.87 5.29
CA ILE A 140 -2.88 7.16 4.61
C ILE A 140 -4.20 7.55 3.92
N GLY A 141 -5.00 6.56 3.49
CA GLY A 141 -6.31 6.78 2.92
C GLY A 141 -7.31 7.36 3.92
N ILE A 142 -7.23 6.96 5.19
CA ILE A 142 -8.04 7.55 6.28
C ILE A 142 -7.69 9.04 6.47
N GLN A 143 -6.39 9.39 6.47
CA GLN A 143 -5.95 10.78 6.58
C GLN A 143 -6.44 11.60 5.37
N ALA A 144 -6.35 11.04 4.16
CA ALA A 144 -6.90 11.67 2.96
C ALA A 144 -8.42 11.87 3.05
N GLY A 145 -9.13 10.91 3.67
CA GLY A 145 -10.56 11.00 3.93
C GLY A 145 -10.92 12.19 4.82
N PHE A 146 -10.19 12.38 5.92
CA PHE A 146 -10.41 13.55 6.80
C PHE A 146 -10.15 14.87 6.08
N LEU A 147 -9.06 14.97 5.32
CA LEU A 147 -8.78 16.17 4.51
C LEU A 147 -9.85 16.40 3.44
N MET A 148 -10.33 15.35 2.80
CA MET A 148 -11.41 15.45 1.81
C MET A 148 -12.73 15.86 2.45
N ALA A 149 -13.05 15.37 3.65
CA ALA A 149 -14.23 15.82 4.38
C ALA A 149 -14.14 17.31 4.69
N ALA A 150 -12.98 17.80 5.14
CA ALA A 150 -12.73 19.23 5.35
C ALA A 150 -12.86 20.03 4.05
N ALA A 151 -12.36 19.49 2.93
CA ALA A 151 -12.50 20.13 1.61
C ALA A 151 -13.98 20.27 1.19
N TYR A 152 -14.78 19.22 1.41
CA TYR A 152 -16.22 19.28 1.17
C TYR A 152 -16.91 20.31 2.06
N GLU A 153 -16.52 20.43 3.33
CA GLU A 153 -17.08 21.45 4.23
C GLU A 153 -16.76 22.87 3.73
N VAL A 154 -15.51 23.14 3.35
CA VAL A 154 -15.10 24.44 2.79
C VAL A 154 -15.83 24.74 1.49
N ALA A 155 -16.06 23.74 0.64
CA ALA A 155 -16.86 23.86 -0.59
C ALA A 155 -18.37 24.05 -0.33
N GLY A 156 -18.85 23.97 0.92
CA GLY A 156 -20.27 24.01 1.26
C GLY A 156 -21.04 22.74 0.91
N ARG A 157 -20.34 21.65 0.66
CA ARG A 157 -20.89 20.35 0.25
C ARG A 157 -21.08 19.44 1.48
N ALA A 158 -21.96 19.88 2.40
CA ALA A 158 -22.14 19.26 3.72
C ALA A 158 -22.55 17.78 3.66
N GLU A 159 -23.38 17.39 2.67
CA GLU A 159 -23.81 16.00 2.53
C GLU A 159 -22.66 15.09 2.11
N GLU A 160 -21.75 15.55 1.25
CA GLU A 160 -20.56 14.82 0.86
C GLU A 160 -19.57 14.69 2.02
N ALA A 161 -19.39 15.74 2.79
CA ALA A 161 -18.58 15.74 3.99
C ALA A 161 -19.10 14.71 5.01
N GLU A 162 -20.43 14.71 5.28
CA GLU A 162 -21.06 13.73 6.18
C GLU A 162 -20.81 12.30 5.72
N ARG A 163 -21.07 12.02 4.43
CA ARG A 163 -20.81 10.68 3.87
C ARG A 163 -19.36 10.26 4.00
N MET A 164 -18.41 11.19 3.84
CA MET A 164 -17.01 10.91 4.00
C MET A 164 -16.66 10.58 5.44
N PHE A 165 -17.13 11.34 6.41
CA PHE A 165 -16.95 11.04 7.83
C PHE A 165 -17.55 9.68 8.22
N LEU A 166 -18.75 9.35 7.76
CA LEU A 166 -19.38 8.05 8.03
C LEU A 166 -18.56 6.90 7.40
N ARG A 167 -18.01 7.08 6.20
CA ARG A 167 -17.13 6.10 5.59
C ARG A 167 -15.85 5.91 6.40
N ILE A 168 -15.23 6.98 6.90
CA ILE A 168 -14.06 6.90 7.77
C ILE A 168 -14.39 6.09 9.03
N ALA A 169 -15.53 6.37 9.66
CA ALA A 169 -15.95 5.67 10.87
C ALA A 169 -16.18 4.17 10.65
N ASP A 170 -16.67 3.78 9.46
CA ASP A 170 -16.90 2.38 9.09
C ASP A 170 -15.60 1.65 8.74
N THR A 171 -14.63 2.37 8.18
CA THR A 171 -13.37 1.76 7.66
C THR A 171 -12.24 1.75 8.69
N SER A 172 -12.19 2.74 9.61
CA SER A 172 -11.06 2.86 10.53
C SER A 172 -11.10 1.80 11.63
N GLU A 173 -9.93 1.20 11.91
CA GLU A 173 -9.72 0.28 13.04
C GLU A 173 -9.34 1.03 14.33
N LEU A 174 -9.06 2.33 14.24
CA LEU A 174 -8.59 3.13 15.38
C LEU A 174 -9.74 3.89 16.04
N ASN A 175 -10.07 3.56 17.28
CA ASN A 175 -11.20 4.13 18.00
C ASN A 175 -11.22 5.66 17.99
N PHE A 176 -10.07 6.33 18.15
CA PHE A 176 -10.02 7.80 18.13
C PHE A 176 -10.42 8.38 16.76
N GLN A 177 -10.07 7.71 15.64
CA GLN A 177 -10.48 8.13 14.30
C GLN A 177 -11.98 7.90 14.08
N VAL A 178 -12.52 6.78 14.57
CA VAL A 178 -13.96 6.50 14.55
C VAL A 178 -14.73 7.60 15.30
N GLN A 179 -14.26 7.93 16.52
CA GLN A 179 -14.87 8.98 17.36
C GLN A 179 -14.80 10.36 16.71
N GLU A 180 -13.68 10.72 16.12
CA GLU A 180 -13.50 11.97 15.38
C GLU A 180 -14.44 12.04 14.17
N ALA A 181 -14.51 10.97 13.41
CA ALA A 181 -15.35 10.88 12.22
C ALA A 181 -16.85 10.94 12.57
N LEU A 182 -17.32 10.15 13.55
CA LEU A 182 -18.71 10.21 14.03
C LEU A 182 -19.08 11.59 14.57
N SER A 183 -18.16 12.23 15.31
CA SER A 183 -18.34 13.59 15.82
C SER A 183 -18.46 14.62 14.69
N GLY A 184 -17.64 14.47 13.63
CA GLY A 184 -17.73 15.30 12.42
C GLY A 184 -19.07 15.17 11.71
N ALA A 185 -19.54 13.94 11.50
CA ALA A 185 -20.86 13.68 10.91
C ALA A 185 -22.01 14.22 11.78
N ALA A 186 -21.93 14.02 13.10
CA ALA A 186 -22.95 14.53 14.04
C ALA A 186 -23.02 16.06 14.04
N ARG A 187 -21.88 16.74 13.98
CA ARG A 187 -21.80 18.20 13.86
C ARG A 187 -22.47 18.70 12.58
N LEU A 188 -22.26 18.03 11.44
CA LEU A 188 -22.90 18.38 10.17
C LEU A 188 -24.41 18.15 10.21
N ARG A 189 -24.90 17.05 10.81
CA ARG A 189 -26.34 16.81 11.04
C ARG A 189 -26.96 17.88 11.91
N THR A 190 -26.23 18.28 12.95
CA THR A 190 -26.71 19.37 13.84
C THR A 190 -26.83 20.68 13.08
N ALA A 191 -25.83 21.04 12.26
CA ALA A 191 -25.86 22.25 11.43
C ALA A 191 -27.00 22.23 10.39
N GLY A 192 -27.34 21.05 9.85
CA GLY A 192 -28.46 20.81 8.94
C GLY A 192 -29.83 20.70 9.63
N GLY A 193 -29.89 20.78 10.97
CA GLY A 193 -31.17 20.70 11.74
C GLY A 193 -31.63 19.26 12.00
N ASN A 194 -30.90 18.25 11.64
CA ASN A 194 -31.20 16.85 11.94
C ASN A 194 -30.68 16.48 13.34
N PHE A 195 -31.31 17.03 14.36
CA PHE A 195 -30.88 16.84 15.76
C PHE A 195 -31.06 15.40 16.26
N ALA A 196 -32.07 14.68 15.76
CA ALA A 196 -32.28 13.28 16.15
C ALA A 196 -31.14 12.40 15.62
N GLY A 197 -30.81 12.51 14.34
CA GLY A 197 -29.70 11.76 13.77
C GLY A 197 -28.33 12.17 14.31
N ALA A 198 -28.15 13.43 14.71
CA ALA A 198 -26.94 13.88 15.39
C ALA A 198 -26.81 13.24 16.79
N ALA A 199 -27.91 13.14 17.55
CA ALA A 199 -27.93 12.53 18.89
C ALA A 199 -27.59 11.04 18.83
N GLU A 200 -28.04 10.31 17.80
CA GLU A 200 -27.67 8.91 17.56
C GLU A 200 -26.13 8.78 17.39
N LEU A 201 -25.53 9.57 16.50
CA LEU A 201 -24.08 9.52 16.26
C LEU A 201 -23.26 9.91 17.50
N TYR A 202 -23.72 10.90 18.29
CA TYR A 202 -23.04 11.22 19.56
C TYR A 202 -23.18 10.11 20.60
N SER A 203 -24.29 9.35 20.59
CA SER A 203 -24.44 8.17 21.44
C SER A 203 -23.44 7.07 21.06
N ASP A 204 -23.23 6.85 19.75
CA ASP A 204 -22.23 5.89 19.26
C ASP A 204 -20.81 6.29 19.65
N VAL A 205 -20.49 7.61 19.65
CA VAL A 205 -19.21 8.13 20.15
C VAL A 205 -19.03 7.78 21.61
N LEU A 206 -20.05 8.02 22.47
CA LEU A 206 -19.97 7.72 23.90
C LEU A 206 -19.80 6.22 24.16
N GLU A 207 -20.53 5.38 23.45
CA GLU A 207 -20.41 3.92 23.56
C GLU A 207 -19.00 3.44 23.20
N SER A 208 -18.42 4.01 22.13
CA SER A 208 -17.05 3.68 21.71
C SER A 208 -15.99 4.13 22.73
N MET A 209 -16.24 5.22 23.48
CA MET A 209 -15.36 5.70 24.54
C MET A 209 -15.39 4.76 25.76
N GLU A 210 -16.59 4.32 26.17
CA GLU A 210 -16.75 3.39 27.30
C GLU A 210 -16.12 2.01 27.00
N ALA A 211 -16.19 1.55 25.76
CA ALA A 211 -15.55 0.30 25.33
C ALA A 211 -14.00 0.36 25.39
N THR A 212 -13.42 1.57 25.32
CA THR A 212 -11.97 1.78 25.31
C THR A 212 -11.38 1.95 26.72
N ASP A 213 -12.19 2.29 27.75
CA ASP A 213 -11.78 2.44 29.14
C ASP A 213 -12.46 1.39 30.04
N PRO A 214 -12.01 0.11 30.00
CA PRO A 214 -12.48 -0.89 30.95
C PRO A 214 -11.85 -0.59 32.33
N ASN A 215 -12.65 -0.10 33.27
CA ASN A 215 -12.30 0.01 34.70
C ASN A 215 -11.64 -1.26 35.26
#